data_3d9114ecc36d7aed1b518b041fb89c40
#
_entry.id   3d9114ecc36d7aed1b518b041fb89c40
#
_cell.length_a   1.000
_cell.length_b   1.000
_cell.length_c   1.000
_cell.angle_alpha   90.00
_cell.angle_beta   90.00
_cell.angle_gamma   90.00
#
_symmetry.space_group_name_H-M   'P 1'
#
loop_
_entity.id
_entity.type
_entity.pdbx_description
1 polymer ?
#
loop_
_entity_poly.entity_id
_entity_poly.type
_entity_poly.pdbx_seq_one_letter_code
_entity_poly.pdbx_strand_id
1 'polypeptide(L)'
;VLSLLSEKSITTIDTLYINELEKGPYIANTLRIDPTSNRLEALVEIYRMMRPGEPPTKDSAETLFRNLFFNPERYDLSEVGRMKFNRRLKIEDERENPNVLDLQDIISVMKGILDIRDGHDFVDDIDHLGNRRVRSVGEMTANQFRVGLIRVERAVRERLSMAEADELGPQDLINAKPVTAAIKEFFGSSQLSQFMDQNNPLSEITHKRRVSALGPGGLTRERAGFEVRDVHPTHYGRVCPIETPEGPNIGLINSFASYARTNSYGFIETPYRKVVKGTVTDEIVYLSAI
;
A
#
# COMPACT_ATOMS: atom_id res chain seq x y z
N VAL A 1 -6.19 20.86 -5.55
CA VAL A 1 -5.93 20.46 -4.15
C VAL A 1 -5.70 21.72 -3.30
N LEU A 2 -4.73 22.58 -3.63
CA LEU A 2 -4.42 23.79 -2.85
C LEU A 2 -5.60 24.76 -2.73
N SER A 3 -6.37 24.94 -3.81
CA SER A 3 -7.60 25.76 -3.78
C SER A 3 -8.67 25.18 -2.84
N LEU A 4 -8.76 23.84 -2.76
CA LEU A 4 -9.65 23.14 -1.83
C LEU A 4 -9.22 23.29 -0.37
N LEU A 5 -7.92 23.32 -0.12
CA LEU A 5 -7.34 23.56 1.20
C LEU A 5 -7.68 24.98 1.71
N SER A 6 -7.60 25.99 0.84
CA SER A 6 -7.88 27.38 1.21
C SER A 6 -9.34 27.64 1.59
N GLU A 7 -10.32 26.95 0.99
CA GLU A 7 -11.74 27.09 1.35
C GLU A 7 -12.11 26.48 2.71
N LYS A 8 -11.33 25.54 3.24
CA LYS A 8 -11.61 24.89 4.52
C LYS A 8 -10.87 25.52 5.71
N SER A 9 -10.73 26.82 5.73
CA SER A 9 -10.08 27.58 6.80
C SER A 9 -8.57 27.35 6.93
N ILE A 10 -7.94 26.65 6.00
CA ILE A 10 -6.50 26.68 5.86
C ILE A 10 -6.20 27.94 5.07
N THR A 11 -5.92 28.96 5.79
CA THR A 11 -5.69 30.29 5.24
C THR A 11 -4.40 30.32 4.42
N THR A 12 -4.29 31.29 3.53
CA THR A 12 -3.03 31.57 2.83
C THR A 12 -1.85 31.71 3.79
N ILE A 13 -2.11 32.15 5.01
CA ILE A 13 -1.11 32.28 6.09
C ILE A 13 -0.60 30.90 6.53
N ASP A 14 -1.47 29.92 6.75
CA ASP A 14 -1.06 28.57 7.15
C ASP A 14 -0.24 27.90 6.05
N THR A 15 -0.64 28.07 4.81
CA THR A 15 0.10 27.56 3.66
C THR A 15 1.46 28.24 3.51
N LEU A 16 1.55 29.54 3.71
CA LEU A 16 2.81 30.29 3.70
C LEU A 16 3.71 29.94 4.89
N TYR A 17 3.13 29.61 6.04
CA TYR A 17 3.88 29.18 7.22
C TYR A 17 4.53 27.80 7.03
N ILE A 18 3.85 26.89 6.34
CA ILE A 18 4.42 25.58 5.95
C ILE A 18 5.54 25.75 4.93
N ASN A 19 5.47 26.81 4.11
CA ASN A 19 6.45 27.11 3.08
C ASN A 19 7.68 27.76 3.70
N GLU A 20 8.64 26.94 4.09
CA GLU A 20 9.93 27.40 4.58
C GLU A 20 10.64 28.29 3.57
N LEU A 21 11.01 29.46 4.03
CA LEU A 21 11.60 30.49 3.17
C LEU A 21 13.13 30.40 3.05
N GLU A 22 13.77 29.49 3.75
CA GLU A 22 15.24 29.33 3.74
C GLU A 22 15.79 29.07 2.33
N LYS A 23 15.12 28.21 1.55
CA LYS A 23 15.53 27.86 0.18
C LYS A 23 14.57 28.35 -0.91
N GLY A 24 13.45 28.93 -0.54
CA GLY A 24 12.51 29.54 -1.48
C GLY A 24 11.03 29.27 -1.23
N PRO A 25 10.16 30.10 -1.80
CA PRO A 25 8.71 30.04 -1.58
C PRO A 25 8.06 29.02 -2.53
N TYR A 26 8.29 27.74 -2.33
CA TYR A 26 7.84 26.67 -3.25
C TYR A 26 6.32 26.59 -3.38
N ILE A 27 5.59 26.59 -2.26
CA ILE A 27 4.12 26.49 -2.26
C ILE A 27 3.52 27.78 -2.86
N ALA A 28 4.02 28.95 -2.49
CA ALA A 28 3.56 30.22 -3.06
C ALA A 28 3.79 30.28 -4.57
N ASN A 29 4.90 29.77 -5.06
CA ASN A 29 5.18 29.70 -6.50
C ASN A 29 4.25 28.71 -7.21
N THR A 30 3.97 27.56 -6.60
CA THR A 30 2.99 26.58 -7.12
C THR A 30 1.60 27.21 -7.22
N LEU A 31 1.17 27.95 -6.20
CA LEU A 31 -0.12 28.66 -6.21
C LEU A 31 -0.20 29.76 -7.27
N ARG A 32 0.91 30.45 -7.58
CA ARG A 32 0.95 31.46 -8.65
C ARG A 32 0.85 30.89 -10.04
N ILE A 33 1.33 29.67 -10.23
CA ILE A 33 1.29 28.96 -11.53
C ILE A 33 -0.01 28.22 -11.72
N ASP A 34 -0.73 27.89 -10.64
CA ASP A 34 -2.00 27.16 -10.70
C ASP A 34 -3.04 27.97 -11.50
N PRO A 35 -3.57 27.46 -12.61
CA PRO A 35 -4.56 28.14 -13.41
C PRO A 35 -5.94 28.26 -12.75
N THR A 36 -6.15 27.53 -11.64
CA THR A 36 -7.44 27.51 -10.93
C THR A 36 -7.48 28.54 -9.82
N SER A 37 -8.56 29.30 -9.74
CA SER A 37 -8.73 30.36 -8.75
C SER A 37 -9.72 30.01 -7.63
N ASN A 38 -10.55 28.99 -7.85
CA ASN A 38 -11.56 28.56 -6.91
C ASN A 38 -11.72 27.05 -6.87
N ARG A 39 -12.42 26.56 -5.82
CA ARG A 39 -12.65 25.12 -5.58
C ARG A 39 -13.29 24.42 -6.77
N LEU A 40 -14.28 25.04 -7.38
CA LEU A 40 -15.03 24.42 -8.47
C LEU A 40 -14.15 24.21 -9.72
N GLU A 41 -13.35 25.22 -10.07
CA GLU A 41 -12.39 25.12 -11.16
C GLU A 41 -11.37 24.01 -10.92
N ALA A 42 -10.82 23.91 -9.70
CA ALA A 42 -9.90 22.85 -9.34
C ALA A 42 -10.50 21.46 -9.45
N LEU A 43 -11.76 21.27 -9.02
CA LEU A 43 -12.48 20.00 -9.14
C LEU A 43 -12.74 19.63 -10.60
N VAL A 44 -13.13 20.59 -11.41
CA VAL A 44 -13.38 20.40 -12.85
C VAL A 44 -12.09 20.02 -13.58
N GLU A 45 -10.98 20.64 -13.24
CA GLU A 45 -9.68 20.34 -13.86
C GLU A 45 -9.20 18.93 -13.48
N ILE A 46 -9.32 18.55 -12.20
CA ILE A 46 -9.03 17.18 -11.76
C ILE A 46 -9.93 16.18 -12.49
N TYR A 47 -11.23 16.48 -12.64
CA TYR A 47 -12.16 15.61 -13.34
C TYR A 47 -11.74 15.41 -14.82
N ARG A 48 -11.38 16.48 -15.52
CA ARG A 48 -10.92 16.41 -16.90
C ARG A 48 -9.66 15.56 -17.06
N MET A 49 -8.72 15.67 -16.12
CA MET A 49 -7.51 14.84 -16.13
C MET A 49 -7.79 13.37 -15.93
N MET A 50 -8.73 13.04 -15.03
CA MET A 50 -9.05 11.65 -14.69
C MET A 50 -10.01 10.98 -15.67
N ARG A 51 -10.88 11.77 -16.33
CA ARG A 51 -11.87 11.31 -17.29
C ARG A 51 -11.87 12.19 -18.56
N PRO A 52 -10.86 12.06 -19.39
CA PRO A 52 -10.78 12.84 -20.61
C PRO A 52 -11.96 12.49 -21.54
N GLY A 53 -12.63 13.52 -22.07
CA GLY A 53 -13.76 13.37 -23.00
C GLY A 53 -15.15 13.37 -22.38
N GLU A 54 -15.27 13.27 -21.03
CA GLU A 54 -16.57 13.42 -20.35
C GLU A 54 -16.79 14.89 -19.94
N PRO A 55 -17.98 15.47 -20.18
CA PRO A 55 -18.29 16.82 -19.75
C PRO A 55 -18.39 16.86 -18.21
N PRO A 56 -17.61 17.72 -17.53
CA PRO A 56 -17.65 17.82 -16.08
C PRO A 56 -18.91 18.55 -15.62
N THR A 57 -19.65 17.94 -14.69
CA THR A 57 -20.67 18.63 -13.90
C THR A 57 -20.13 18.87 -12.50
N LYS A 58 -20.66 19.86 -11.77
CA LYS A 58 -20.24 20.15 -10.40
C LYS A 58 -20.34 18.92 -9.51
N ASP A 59 -21.49 18.24 -9.53
CA ASP A 59 -21.76 17.09 -8.67
C ASP A 59 -20.90 15.87 -9.03
N SER A 60 -20.67 15.63 -10.33
CA SER A 60 -19.81 14.52 -10.77
C SER A 60 -18.34 14.76 -10.41
N ALA A 61 -17.84 15.99 -10.51
CA ALA A 61 -16.48 16.34 -10.15
C ALA A 61 -16.24 16.26 -8.64
N GLU A 62 -17.19 16.75 -7.83
CA GLU A 62 -17.12 16.66 -6.37
C GLU A 62 -17.19 15.21 -5.88
N THR A 63 -18.10 14.41 -6.43
CA THR A 63 -18.24 12.99 -6.12
C THR A 63 -16.99 12.21 -6.51
N LEU A 64 -16.42 12.47 -7.70
CA LEU A 64 -15.16 11.83 -8.12
C LEU A 64 -14.04 12.13 -7.12
N PHE A 65 -13.84 13.39 -6.80
CA PHE A 65 -12.75 13.80 -5.91
C PHE A 65 -12.91 13.22 -4.50
N ARG A 66 -14.13 13.25 -3.95
CA ARG A 66 -14.43 12.65 -2.64
C ARG A 66 -14.14 11.15 -2.63
N ASN A 67 -14.52 10.45 -3.71
CA ASN A 67 -14.32 9.00 -3.82
C ASN A 67 -12.85 8.61 -3.99
N LEU A 68 -11.99 9.52 -4.48
CA LEU A 68 -10.57 9.22 -4.68
C LEU A 68 -9.79 9.06 -3.37
N PHE A 69 -10.14 9.82 -2.31
CA PHE A 69 -9.29 9.90 -1.12
C PHE A 69 -10.06 9.84 0.21
N PHE A 70 -11.34 10.24 0.24
CA PHE A 70 -12.07 10.55 1.47
C PHE A 70 -13.26 9.64 1.73
N ASN A 71 -13.57 8.73 0.82
CA ASN A 71 -14.70 7.82 0.95
C ASN A 71 -14.21 6.44 1.43
N PRO A 72 -14.60 5.97 2.63
CA PRO A 72 -14.17 4.68 3.16
C PRO A 72 -14.64 3.47 2.33
N GLU A 73 -15.71 3.64 1.52
CA GLU A 73 -16.15 2.58 0.61
C GLU A 73 -15.26 2.42 -0.63
N ARG A 74 -14.47 3.45 -0.97
CA ARG A 74 -13.69 3.52 -2.21
C ARG A 74 -12.19 3.57 -1.98
N TYR A 75 -11.76 4.09 -0.85
CA TYR A 75 -10.37 4.28 -0.48
C TYR A 75 -10.08 3.62 0.86
N ASP A 76 -9.07 2.79 0.89
CA ASP A 76 -8.59 2.12 2.10
C ASP A 76 -7.05 2.12 2.08
N LEU A 77 -6.45 2.90 2.97
CA LEU A 77 -5.00 2.95 3.16
C LEU A 77 -4.48 1.65 3.78
N SER A 78 -5.35 0.85 4.35
CA SER A 78 -5.10 -0.29 5.20
C SER A 78 -4.44 0.07 6.55
N GLU A 79 -4.55 -0.82 7.51
CA GLU A 79 -3.92 -0.66 8.83
C GLU A 79 -2.40 -0.52 8.73
N VAL A 80 -1.78 -1.32 7.85
CA VAL A 80 -0.33 -1.27 7.60
C VAL A 80 0.08 0.05 6.96
N GLY A 81 -0.67 0.51 5.96
CA GLY A 81 -0.41 1.79 5.30
C GLY A 81 -0.52 2.96 6.28
N ARG A 82 -1.57 2.97 7.12
CA ARG A 82 -1.76 4.01 8.15
C ARG A 82 -0.62 3.99 9.18
N MET A 83 -0.25 2.83 9.68
CA MET A 83 0.86 2.70 10.62
C MET A 83 2.17 3.28 10.05
N LYS A 84 2.50 2.94 8.80
CA LYS A 84 3.70 3.45 8.12
C LYS A 84 3.62 4.96 7.88
N PHE A 85 2.47 5.44 7.44
CA PHE A 85 2.22 6.86 7.19
C PHE A 85 2.39 7.68 8.47
N ASN A 86 1.74 7.27 9.56
CA ASN A 86 1.81 7.97 10.84
C ASN A 86 3.24 7.97 11.40
N ARG A 87 3.93 6.84 11.33
CA ARG A 87 5.32 6.74 11.77
C ARG A 87 6.25 7.66 10.96
N ARG A 88 6.10 7.67 9.63
CA ARG A 88 6.94 8.50 8.74
C ARG A 88 6.77 9.98 8.99
N LEU A 89 5.53 10.42 9.19
CA LEU A 89 5.18 11.81 9.39
C LEU A 89 5.05 12.22 10.86
N LYS A 90 5.33 11.30 11.80
CA LYS A 90 5.27 11.52 13.26
C LYS A 90 3.89 12.05 13.70
N ILE A 91 2.84 11.45 13.16
CA ILE A 91 1.44 11.79 13.46
C ILE A 91 0.91 10.85 14.53
N GLU A 92 0.35 11.41 15.60
CA GLU A 92 -0.47 10.68 16.56
C GLU A 92 -1.91 10.68 16.06
N ASP A 93 -2.46 9.51 15.78
CA ASP A 93 -3.75 9.34 15.14
C ASP A 93 -4.78 8.76 16.10
N GLU A 94 -5.74 9.58 16.50
CA GLU A 94 -6.88 9.21 17.33
C GLU A 94 -8.21 9.27 16.55
N ARG A 95 -8.18 9.21 15.23
CA ARG A 95 -9.36 9.40 14.37
C ARG A 95 -10.27 8.18 14.35
N GLU A 96 -11.56 8.42 14.20
CA GLU A 96 -12.59 7.40 14.09
C GLU A 96 -12.41 6.52 12.83
N ASN A 97 -11.95 7.10 11.71
CA ASN A 97 -11.71 6.41 10.44
C ASN A 97 -10.26 6.60 9.95
N PRO A 98 -9.30 5.89 10.54
CA PRO A 98 -7.88 6.08 10.23
C PRO A 98 -7.49 5.63 8.81
N ASN A 99 -8.29 4.79 8.17
CA ASN A 99 -7.95 4.19 6.87
C ASN A 99 -8.21 5.10 5.66
N VAL A 100 -8.88 6.23 5.84
CA VAL A 100 -9.06 7.25 4.80
C VAL A 100 -8.15 8.44 5.05
N LEU A 101 -7.82 9.15 3.99
CA LEU A 101 -7.06 10.39 4.11
C LEU A 101 -7.91 11.52 4.68
N ASP A 102 -7.29 12.42 5.39
CA ASP A 102 -7.84 13.68 5.83
C ASP A 102 -7.01 14.85 5.26
N LEU A 103 -7.55 16.04 5.39
CA LEU A 103 -6.91 17.27 4.96
C LEU A 103 -5.55 17.47 5.67
N GLN A 104 -5.51 17.16 6.97
CA GLN A 104 -4.28 17.25 7.75
C GLN A 104 -3.19 16.29 7.26
N ASP A 105 -3.57 15.12 6.77
CA ASP A 105 -2.63 14.18 6.15
C ASP A 105 -1.95 14.78 4.93
N ILE A 106 -2.73 15.44 4.06
CA ILE A 106 -2.21 16.09 2.86
C ILE A 106 -1.22 17.20 3.23
N ILE A 107 -1.55 18.01 4.23
CA ILE A 107 -0.67 19.08 4.72
C ILE A 107 0.62 18.49 5.29
N SER A 108 0.52 17.42 6.08
CA SER A 108 1.68 16.75 6.67
C SER A 108 2.62 16.15 5.60
N VAL A 109 2.05 15.59 4.52
CA VAL A 109 2.83 15.12 3.37
C VAL A 109 3.53 16.29 2.67
N MET A 110 2.82 17.39 2.44
CA MET A 110 3.42 18.60 1.82
C MET A 110 4.58 19.13 2.66
N LYS A 111 4.40 19.20 3.97
CA LYS A 111 5.47 19.59 4.91
C LYS A 111 6.66 18.62 4.81
N GLY A 112 6.43 17.33 4.88
CA GLY A 112 7.49 16.33 4.75
C GLY A 112 8.28 16.43 3.44
N ILE A 113 7.62 16.74 2.32
CA ILE A 113 8.30 16.96 1.03
C ILE A 113 9.21 18.20 1.11
N LEU A 114 8.76 19.28 1.74
CA LEU A 114 9.54 20.48 1.93
C LEU A 114 10.75 20.25 2.85
N ASP A 115 10.54 19.53 3.96
CA ASP A 115 11.59 19.17 4.91
C ASP A 115 12.71 18.36 4.22
N ILE A 116 12.35 17.39 3.35
CA ILE A 116 13.31 16.62 2.55
C ILE A 116 14.06 17.57 1.58
N ARG A 117 13.35 18.45 0.90
CA ARG A 117 13.94 19.38 -0.06
C ARG A 117 14.90 20.36 0.60
N ASP A 118 14.60 20.79 1.80
CA ASP A 118 15.43 21.69 2.59
C ASP A 118 16.58 20.99 3.31
N GLY A 119 16.60 19.67 3.27
CA GLY A 119 17.66 18.84 3.86
C GLY A 119 17.49 18.61 5.37
N HIS A 120 16.30 18.87 5.91
CA HIS A 120 15.94 18.60 7.30
C HIS A 120 15.48 17.15 7.51
N ASP A 121 15.15 16.45 6.43
CA ASP A 121 14.72 15.07 6.44
C ASP A 121 15.36 14.29 5.26
N PHE A 122 15.21 12.98 5.22
CA PHE A 122 15.85 12.10 4.24
C PHE A 122 14.80 11.38 3.39
N VAL A 123 15.23 10.97 2.20
CA VAL A 123 14.44 10.10 1.32
C VAL A 123 14.49 8.68 1.85
N ASP A 124 13.33 8.01 1.95
CA ASP A 124 13.26 6.63 2.41
C ASP A 124 13.96 5.68 1.44
N ASP A 125 14.72 4.75 2.01
CA ASP A 125 15.31 3.66 1.24
C ASP A 125 14.23 2.62 0.89
N ILE A 126 13.97 2.45 -0.40
CA ILE A 126 12.95 1.54 -0.92
C ILE A 126 13.32 0.07 -0.67
N ASP A 127 14.61 -0.26 -0.67
CA ASP A 127 15.09 -1.63 -0.52
C ASP A 127 15.27 -2.08 0.93
N HIS A 128 15.13 -1.14 1.86
CA HIS A 128 15.12 -1.42 3.29
C HIS A 128 13.97 -2.33 3.67
N LEU A 129 14.21 -3.46 4.37
CA LEU A 129 13.17 -4.41 4.76
C LEU A 129 12.12 -3.85 5.73
N GLY A 130 12.36 -2.70 6.31
CA GLY A 130 11.35 -1.91 7.02
C GLY A 130 10.31 -1.25 6.10
N ASN A 131 10.59 -1.13 4.81
CA ASN A 131 9.71 -0.56 3.79
C ASN A 131 9.15 -1.62 2.83
N ARG A 132 9.68 -2.84 2.87
CA ARG A 132 9.24 -3.99 2.07
C ARG A 132 8.62 -5.03 2.98
N ARG A 133 7.33 -5.28 2.80
CA ARG A 133 6.61 -6.30 3.55
C ARG A 133 6.35 -7.54 2.71
N VAL A 134 6.14 -8.67 3.38
CA VAL A 134 5.80 -9.94 2.76
C VAL A 134 4.29 -10.13 2.84
N ARG A 135 3.68 -10.48 1.72
CA ARG A 135 2.28 -10.91 1.65
C ARG A 135 2.24 -12.43 1.69
N SER A 136 1.63 -12.99 2.72
CA SER A 136 1.43 -14.44 2.85
C SER A 136 0.36 -14.95 1.90
N VAL A 137 0.30 -16.27 1.72
CA VAL A 137 -0.75 -16.92 0.94
C VAL A 137 -2.14 -16.64 1.50
N GLY A 138 -2.29 -16.50 2.82
CA GLY A 138 -3.56 -16.15 3.47
C GLY A 138 -4.06 -14.79 3.04
N GLU A 139 -3.22 -13.77 3.06
CA GLU A 139 -3.56 -12.42 2.62
C GLU A 139 -3.91 -12.39 1.12
N MET A 140 -3.12 -13.06 0.28
CA MET A 140 -3.38 -13.13 -1.15
C MET A 140 -4.71 -13.84 -1.45
N THR A 141 -5.01 -14.93 -0.74
CA THR A 141 -6.29 -15.66 -0.87
C THR A 141 -7.46 -14.81 -0.40
N ALA A 142 -7.32 -14.09 0.71
CA ALA A 142 -8.35 -13.17 1.22
C ALA A 142 -8.67 -12.05 0.20
N ASN A 143 -7.66 -11.52 -0.49
CA ASN A 143 -7.85 -10.54 -1.54
C ASN A 143 -8.62 -11.11 -2.74
N GLN A 144 -8.34 -12.34 -3.16
CA GLN A 144 -9.09 -13.01 -4.22
C GLN A 144 -10.52 -13.34 -3.81
N PHE A 145 -10.73 -13.73 -2.56
CA PHE A 145 -12.06 -13.94 -2.01
C PHE A 145 -12.87 -12.63 -2.04
N ARG A 146 -12.27 -11.52 -1.64
CA ARG A 146 -12.88 -10.18 -1.70
C ARG A 146 -13.28 -9.80 -3.13
N VAL A 147 -12.41 -10.03 -4.12
CA VAL A 147 -12.74 -9.83 -5.54
C VAL A 147 -13.94 -10.66 -5.96
N GLY A 148 -14.00 -11.92 -5.54
CA GLY A 148 -15.15 -12.79 -5.76
C GLY A 148 -16.44 -12.24 -5.14
N LEU A 149 -16.37 -11.75 -3.90
CA LEU A 149 -17.53 -11.16 -3.21
C LEU A 149 -18.03 -9.88 -3.89
N ILE A 150 -17.15 -9.01 -4.36
CA ILE A 150 -17.53 -7.79 -5.11
C ILE A 150 -18.29 -8.16 -6.39
N ARG A 151 -17.88 -9.22 -7.08
CA ARG A 151 -18.60 -9.74 -8.26
C ARG A 151 -19.99 -10.27 -7.88
N VAL A 152 -20.12 -10.96 -6.75
CA VAL A 152 -21.41 -11.43 -6.23
C VAL A 152 -22.30 -10.25 -5.86
N GLU A 153 -21.79 -9.28 -5.10
CA GLU A 153 -22.51 -8.07 -4.72
C GLU A 153 -23.06 -7.33 -5.95
N ARG A 154 -22.22 -7.15 -6.96
CA ARG A 154 -22.63 -6.52 -8.21
C ARG A 154 -23.78 -7.27 -8.89
N ALA A 155 -23.67 -8.59 -9.00
CA ALA A 155 -24.71 -9.43 -9.60
C ALA A 155 -26.01 -9.41 -8.80
N VAL A 156 -25.94 -9.39 -7.47
CA VAL A 156 -27.10 -9.27 -6.59
C VAL A 156 -27.78 -7.90 -6.80
N ARG A 157 -26.99 -6.82 -6.83
CA ARG A 157 -27.51 -5.46 -7.05
C ARG A 157 -28.20 -5.33 -8.42
N GLU A 158 -27.62 -5.90 -9.47
CA GLU A 158 -28.21 -5.93 -10.81
C GLU A 158 -29.53 -6.72 -10.83
N ARG A 159 -29.59 -7.88 -10.16
CA ARG A 159 -30.83 -8.67 -10.06
C ARG A 159 -31.92 -7.96 -9.28
N LEU A 160 -31.60 -7.34 -8.16
CA LEU A 160 -32.54 -6.55 -7.37
C LEU A 160 -33.12 -5.36 -8.15
N SER A 161 -32.34 -4.75 -9.02
CA SER A 161 -32.83 -3.65 -9.85
C SER A 161 -33.74 -4.07 -10.99
N MET A 162 -33.69 -5.35 -11.40
CA MET A 162 -34.48 -5.90 -12.52
C MET A 162 -35.73 -6.65 -12.09
N ALA A 163 -35.81 -7.05 -10.81
CA ALA A 163 -36.89 -7.91 -10.32
C ALA A 163 -37.96 -7.13 -9.57
N GLU A 164 -39.22 -7.57 -9.69
CA GLU A 164 -40.29 -7.18 -8.78
C GLU A 164 -39.98 -7.82 -7.41
N ALA A 165 -39.86 -7.00 -6.37
CA ALA A 165 -39.26 -7.35 -5.08
C ALA A 165 -39.99 -8.45 -4.28
N ASP A 166 -41.19 -8.84 -4.65
CA ASP A 166 -42.03 -9.71 -3.83
C ASP A 166 -41.83 -11.23 -4.08
N GLU A 167 -41.07 -11.64 -5.09
CA GLU A 167 -40.91 -13.05 -5.47
C GLU A 167 -39.51 -13.65 -5.25
N LEU A 168 -38.50 -12.87 -4.84
CA LEU A 168 -37.10 -13.36 -4.76
C LEU A 168 -36.67 -13.71 -3.36
N GLY A 169 -36.25 -14.97 -3.18
CA GLY A 169 -35.57 -15.39 -1.97
C GLY A 169 -34.04 -15.11 -2.01
N PRO A 170 -33.37 -15.08 -0.85
CA PRO A 170 -31.90 -14.87 -0.80
C PRO A 170 -31.11 -15.90 -1.62
N GLN A 171 -31.60 -17.12 -1.74
CA GLN A 171 -30.96 -18.20 -2.49
C GLN A 171 -31.00 -17.96 -4.02
N ASP A 172 -32.01 -17.24 -4.50
CA ASP A 172 -32.15 -16.91 -5.93
C ASP A 172 -31.21 -15.76 -6.32
N LEU A 173 -30.87 -14.91 -5.36
CA LEU A 173 -30.01 -13.76 -5.55
C LEU A 173 -28.52 -14.10 -5.47
N ILE A 174 -28.14 -14.99 -4.54
CA ILE A 174 -26.73 -15.27 -4.22
C ILE A 174 -26.21 -16.44 -5.08
N ASN A 175 -25.12 -16.18 -5.81
CA ASN A 175 -24.41 -17.19 -6.58
C ASN A 175 -22.95 -17.26 -6.11
N ALA A 176 -22.53 -18.42 -5.62
CA ALA A 176 -21.16 -18.65 -5.14
C ALA A 176 -20.14 -18.88 -6.27
N LYS A 177 -20.56 -19.07 -7.52
CA LYS A 177 -19.67 -19.37 -8.65
C LYS A 177 -18.57 -18.32 -8.86
N PRO A 178 -18.81 -16.99 -8.77
CA PRO A 178 -17.78 -15.97 -8.93
C PRO A 178 -16.66 -16.07 -7.89
N VAL A 179 -17.00 -16.40 -6.63
CA VAL A 179 -16.00 -16.61 -5.56
C VAL A 179 -15.18 -17.86 -5.85
N THR A 180 -15.83 -18.96 -6.17
CA THR A 180 -15.16 -20.23 -6.52
C THR A 180 -14.24 -20.05 -7.73
N ALA A 181 -14.68 -19.30 -8.74
CA ALA A 181 -13.88 -19.02 -9.93
C ALA A 181 -12.62 -18.19 -9.59
N ALA A 182 -12.76 -17.13 -8.79
CA ALA A 182 -11.65 -16.29 -8.38
C ALA A 182 -10.58 -17.07 -7.59
N ILE A 183 -11.00 -17.93 -6.67
CA ILE A 183 -10.08 -18.79 -5.89
C ILE A 183 -9.40 -19.84 -6.78
N LYS A 184 -10.16 -20.50 -7.66
CA LYS A 184 -9.58 -21.47 -8.61
C LYS A 184 -8.59 -20.82 -9.58
N GLU A 185 -8.89 -19.61 -10.06
CA GLU A 185 -8.00 -18.84 -10.92
C GLU A 185 -6.68 -18.53 -10.20
N PHE A 186 -6.75 -18.10 -8.94
CA PHE A 186 -5.56 -17.82 -8.14
C PHE A 186 -4.67 -19.04 -7.95
N PHE A 187 -5.21 -20.15 -7.46
CA PHE A 187 -4.41 -21.37 -7.22
C PHE A 187 -4.00 -22.11 -8.49
N GLY A 188 -4.73 -21.95 -9.59
CA GLY A 188 -4.44 -22.64 -10.85
C GLY A 188 -3.57 -21.86 -11.84
N SER A 189 -3.60 -20.51 -11.79
CA SER A 189 -2.97 -19.67 -12.82
C SER A 189 -2.05 -18.58 -12.28
N SER A 190 -1.98 -18.39 -10.96
CA SER A 190 -1.08 -17.38 -10.39
C SER A 190 0.39 -17.81 -10.54
N GLN A 191 1.25 -16.86 -10.87
CA GLN A 191 2.70 -17.07 -10.91
C GLN A 191 3.28 -17.49 -9.56
N LEU A 192 2.62 -17.16 -8.46
CA LEU A 192 3.04 -17.49 -7.09
C LEU A 192 2.53 -18.85 -6.63
N SER A 193 1.53 -19.42 -7.31
CA SER A 193 1.07 -20.77 -7.08
C SER A 193 1.85 -21.74 -7.98
N GLN A 194 2.70 -22.54 -7.39
CA GLN A 194 3.65 -23.41 -8.10
C GLN A 194 3.53 -24.85 -7.65
N PHE A 195 3.95 -25.79 -8.49
CA PHE A 195 4.17 -27.16 -8.05
C PHE A 195 5.23 -27.18 -6.94
N MET A 196 4.91 -27.88 -5.84
CA MET A 196 5.84 -28.01 -4.73
C MET A 196 7.03 -28.87 -5.14
N ASP A 197 8.23 -28.40 -4.81
CA ASP A 197 9.44 -29.22 -4.91
C ASP A 197 9.42 -30.27 -3.80
N GLN A 198 9.20 -31.53 -4.16
CA GLN A 198 8.89 -32.62 -3.24
C GLN A 198 9.92 -33.75 -3.33
N ASN A 199 11.18 -33.45 -3.55
CA ASN A 199 12.26 -34.45 -3.62
C ASN A 199 12.57 -35.05 -2.24
N ASN A 200 12.56 -34.22 -1.20
CA ASN A 200 12.76 -34.62 0.18
C ASN A 200 12.06 -33.61 1.12
N PRO A 201 11.92 -33.91 2.44
CA PRO A 201 11.25 -32.98 3.36
C PRO A 201 11.90 -31.61 3.45
N LEU A 202 13.22 -31.49 3.29
CA LEU A 202 13.92 -30.21 3.34
C LEU A 202 13.59 -29.35 2.11
N SER A 203 13.51 -29.96 0.92
CA SER A 203 13.13 -29.21 -0.30
C SER A 203 11.71 -28.63 -0.22
N GLU A 204 10.79 -29.36 0.39
CA GLU A 204 9.43 -28.87 0.65
C GLU A 204 9.43 -27.64 1.57
N ILE A 205 10.17 -27.69 2.68
CA ILE A 205 10.26 -26.59 3.63
C ILE A 205 10.92 -25.38 2.98
N THR A 206 12.01 -25.56 2.26
CA THR A 206 12.72 -24.50 1.55
C THR A 206 11.80 -23.83 0.52
N HIS A 207 11.04 -24.61 -0.24
CA HIS A 207 10.09 -24.06 -1.21
C HIS A 207 8.99 -23.23 -0.54
N LYS A 208 8.44 -23.69 0.60
CA LYS A 208 7.41 -22.97 1.36
C LYS A 208 7.93 -21.68 2.02
N ARG A 209 9.22 -21.60 2.31
CA ARG A 209 9.88 -20.41 2.89
C ARG A 209 10.49 -19.48 1.85
N ARG A 210 10.21 -19.68 0.58
CA ARG A 210 10.68 -18.83 -0.51
C ARG A 210 9.90 -17.52 -0.56
N VAL A 211 10.62 -16.43 -0.83
CA VAL A 211 10.06 -15.07 -0.97
C VAL A 211 10.34 -14.60 -2.39
N SER A 212 9.33 -14.12 -3.08
CA SER A 212 9.45 -13.60 -4.44
C SER A 212 9.11 -12.11 -4.49
N ALA A 213 9.93 -11.32 -5.18
CA ALA A 213 9.62 -9.93 -5.50
C ALA A 213 8.70 -9.81 -6.74
N LEU A 214 8.45 -10.92 -7.43
CA LEU A 214 7.63 -11.00 -8.64
C LEU A 214 6.15 -11.24 -8.30
N GLY A 215 5.30 -11.12 -9.33
CA GLY A 215 3.88 -11.45 -9.22
C GLY A 215 2.97 -10.23 -9.10
N PRO A 216 1.68 -10.42 -8.84
CA PRO A 216 0.70 -9.35 -8.76
C PRO A 216 1.07 -8.30 -7.69
N GLY A 217 1.19 -7.04 -8.09
CA GLY A 217 1.61 -5.94 -7.23
C GLY A 217 3.09 -5.94 -6.86
N GLY A 218 3.91 -6.83 -7.45
CA GLY A 218 5.35 -6.86 -7.34
C GLY A 218 6.05 -6.26 -8.57
N LEU A 219 7.34 -6.61 -8.70
CA LEU A 219 8.19 -6.16 -9.80
C LEU A 219 8.04 -7.07 -11.04
N THR A 220 8.37 -6.54 -12.21
CA THR A 220 8.62 -7.34 -13.40
C THR A 220 10.14 -7.48 -13.59
N ARG A 221 10.57 -8.58 -14.19
CA ARG A 221 12.01 -8.87 -14.41
C ARG A 221 12.72 -7.75 -15.15
N GLU A 222 12.06 -7.18 -16.13
CA GLU A 222 12.58 -6.14 -17.02
C GLU A 222 12.74 -4.79 -16.30
N ARG A 223 11.90 -4.53 -15.28
CA ARG A 223 11.91 -3.29 -14.51
C ARG A 223 12.78 -3.38 -13.24
N ALA A 224 13.23 -4.58 -12.89
CA ALA A 224 14.07 -4.79 -11.72
C ALA A 224 15.52 -4.40 -12.03
N GLY A 225 15.97 -3.27 -11.51
CA GLY A 225 17.36 -2.81 -11.57
C GLY A 225 18.30 -3.66 -10.69
N PHE A 226 19.58 -3.28 -10.67
CA PHE A 226 20.58 -3.96 -9.83
C PHE A 226 20.33 -3.74 -8.34
N GLU A 227 19.90 -2.54 -7.94
CA GLU A 227 19.70 -2.17 -6.54
C GLU A 227 18.72 -3.11 -5.82
N VAL A 228 17.62 -3.48 -6.47
CA VAL A 228 16.60 -4.38 -5.92
C VAL A 228 17.06 -5.84 -5.82
N ARG A 229 18.12 -6.20 -6.56
CA ARG A 229 18.70 -7.56 -6.62
C ARG A 229 19.86 -7.75 -5.68
N ASP A 230 20.43 -6.67 -5.18
CA ASP A 230 21.57 -6.69 -4.28
C ASP A 230 21.19 -7.09 -2.85
N VAL A 231 22.17 -7.49 -2.07
CA VAL A 231 22.01 -7.79 -0.66
C VAL A 231 22.05 -6.50 0.13
N HIS A 232 20.93 -6.18 0.79
CA HIS A 232 20.82 -5.02 1.65
C HIS A 232 21.28 -5.35 3.09
N PRO A 233 21.87 -4.42 3.85
CA PRO A 233 22.26 -4.67 5.25
C PRO A 233 21.14 -5.17 6.16
N THR A 234 19.88 -4.76 5.90
CA THR A 234 18.69 -5.22 6.64
C THR A 234 18.32 -6.68 6.38
N HIS A 235 18.95 -7.34 5.41
CA HIS A 235 18.77 -8.77 5.16
C HIS A 235 19.36 -9.63 6.28
N TYR A 236 20.27 -9.08 7.09
CA TYR A 236 20.92 -9.83 8.17
C TYR A 236 19.90 -10.48 9.10
N GLY A 237 19.98 -11.79 9.25
CA GLY A 237 19.07 -12.61 10.04
C GLY A 237 17.65 -12.76 9.48
N ARG A 238 17.30 -12.10 8.37
CA ARG A 238 15.94 -12.09 7.79
C ARG A 238 15.85 -12.82 6.46
N VAL A 239 16.77 -12.52 5.56
CA VAL A 239 16.81 -13.11 4.21
C VAL A 239 18.20 -13.73 4.00
N CYS A 240 18.25 -14.94 3.46
CA CYS A 240 19.51 -15.59 3.13
C CYS A 240 20.25 -14.81 2.02
N PRO A 241 21.49 -14.38 2.23
CA PRO A 241 22.22 -13.58 1.25
C PRO A 241 22.74 -14.37 0.05
N ILE A 242 22.72 -15.71 0.10
CA ILE A 242 23.32 -16.56 -0.92
C ILE A 242 22.30 -17.43 -1.65
N GLU A 243 21.15 -17.74 -1.06
CA GLU A 243 20.15 -18.61 -1.69
C GLU A 243 19.26 -17.80 -2.64
N THR A 244 19.64 -17.78 -3.90
CA THR A 244 18.92 -17.13 -4.99
C THR A 244 19.17 -17.88 -6.30
N PRO A 245 18.23 -17.89 -7.26
CA PRO A 245 18.45 -18.50 -8.57
C PRO A 245 19.56 -17.79 -9.35
N GLU A 246 20.16 -18.52 -10.30
CA GLU A 246 20.99 -17.96 -11.34
C GLU A 246 20.11 -17.46 -12.51
N GLY A 247 20.60 -16.43 -13.24
CA GLY A 247 19.94 -15.91 -14.43
C GLY A 247 18.97 -14.74 -14.15
N PRO A 248 17.87 -14.61 -14.94
CA PRO A 248 17.01 -13.42 -14.91
C PRO A 248 16.31 -13.14 -13.59
N ASN A 249 16.19 -14.13 -12.73
CA ASN A 249 15.52 -14.03 -11.43
C ASN A 249 16.47 -13.82 -10.25
N ILE A 250 17.79 -13.65 -10.51
CA ILE A 250 18.77 -13.42 -9.45
C ILE A 250 18.36 -12.24 -8.57
N GLY A 251 18.41 -12.40 -7.26
CA GLY A 251 18.04 -11.38 -6.28
C GLY A 251 16.54 -11.09 -6.15
N LEU A 252 15.70 -11.60 -7.06
CA LEU A 252 14.23 -11.41 -7.03
C LEU A 252 13.48 -12.55 -6.34
N ILE A 253 14.10 -13.71 -6.26
CA ILE A 253 13.60 -14.88 -5.54
C ILE A 253 14.62 -15.22 -4.48
N ASN A 254 14.22 -15.13 -3.22
CA ASN A 254 15.10 -15.34 -2.07
C ASN A 254 14.42 -16.31 -1.09
N SER A 255 15.13 -16.70 -0.04
CA SER A 255 14.61 -17.55 1.02
C SER A 255 14.72 -16.84 2.37
N PHE A 256 13.77 -17.12 3.26
CA PHE A 256 13.87 -16.67 4.65
C PHE A 256 15.10 -17.26 5.34
N ALA A 257 15.76 -16.48 6.17
CA ALA A 257 16.70 -17.00 7.14
C ALA A 257 16.01 -17.96 8.12
N SER A 258 16.78 -18.88 8.72
CA SER A 258 16.23 -20.02 9.48
C SER A 258 15.27 -19.60 10.60
N TYR A 259 15.58 -18.56 11.34
CA TYR A 259 14.78 -18.05 12.46
C TYR A 259 13.90 -16.85 12.12
N ALA A 260 13.92 -16.40 10.87
CA ALA A 260 13.09 -15.29 10.42
C ALA A 260 11.61 -15.69 10.37
N ARG A 261 10.77 -14.77 10.77
CA ARG A 261 9.31 -14.87 10.70
C ARG A 261 8.70 -13.54 10.27
N THR A 262 7.45 -13.52 9.86
CA THR A 262 6.68 -12.30 9.61
C THR A 262 5.88 -11.91 10.83
N ASN A 263 5.78 -10.61 11.11
CA ASN A 263 4.87 -10.08 12.12
C ASN A 263 3.43 -9.94 11.57
N SER A 264 2.50 -9.45 12.39
CA SER A 264 1.10 -9.22 12.02
C SER A 264 0.92 -8.27 10.83
N TYR A 265 1.84 -7.34 10.63
CA TYR A 265 1.85 -6.39 9.51
C TYR A 265 2.56 -6.90 8.25
N GLY A 266 3.19 -8.08 8.32
CA GLY A 266 3.92 -8.68 7.20
C GLY A 266 5.40 -8.29 7.11
N PHE A 267 5.97 -7.56 8.08
CA PHE A 267 7.39 -7.26 8.11
C PHE A 267 8.18 -8.42 8.68
N ILE A 268 9.39 -8.62 8.15
CA ILE A 268 10.25 -9.73 8.57
C ILE A 268 10.94 -9.37 9.88
N GLU A 269 10.80 -10.25 10.84
CA GLU A 269 11.44 -10.17 12.16
C GLU A 269 12.45 -11.29 12.35
N THR A 270 13.46 -11.01 13.16
CA THR A 270 14.49 -11.99 13.54
C THR A 270 14.75 -11.92 15.04
N PRO A 271 15.09 -13.05 15.68
CA PRO A 271 15.36 -13.06 17.11
C PRO A 271 16.74 -12.49 17.44
N TYR A 272 16.79 -11.64 18.45
CA TYR A 272 18.01 -11.13 19.06
C TYR A 272 18.02 -11.41 20.56
N ARG A 273 19.19 -11.70 21.13
CA ARG A 273 19.36 -11.74 22.57
C ARG A 273 19.57 -10.33 23.10
N LYS A 274 18.84 -10.00 24.15
CA LYS A 274 18.96 -8.70 24.80
C LYS A 274 20.29 -8.59 25.55
N VAL A 275 20.94 -7.44 25.41
CA VAL A 275 22.18 -7.13 26.14
C VAL A 275 21.86 -6.10 27.22
N VAL A 276 22.21 -6.42 28.46
CA VAL A 276 22.05 -5.51 29.61
C VAL A 276 23.41 -5.27 30.24
N LYS A 277 23.81 -4.01 30.34
CA LYS A 277 25.13 -3.59 30.90
C LYS A 277 26.31 -4.37 30.31
N GLY A 278 26.32 -4.63 29.00
CA GLY A 278 27.40 -5.35 28.32
C GLY A 278 27.36 -6.88 28.44
N THR A 279 26.37 -7.45 29.16
CA THR A 279 26.21 -8.90 29.32
C THR A 279 25.02 -9.37 28.50
N VAL A 280 25.21 -10.43 27.71
CA VAL A 280 24.12 -11.07 26.93
C VAL A 280 23.21 -11.84 27.88
N THR A 281 21.93 -11.60 27.80
CA THR A 281 20.90 -12.31 28.57
C THR A 281 20.29 -13.45 27.74
N ASP A 282 19.53 -14.33 28.41
CA ASP A 282 18.75 -15.38 27.73
C ASP A 282 17.41 -14.88 27.20
N GLU A 283 17.08 -13.62 27.43
CA GLU A 283 15.86 -12.99 26.90
C GLU A 283 15.98 -12.80 25.38
N ILE A 284 15.05 -13.42 24.65
CA ILE A 284 14.98 -13.32 23.18
C ILE A 284 13.87 -12.34 22.79
N VAL A 285 14.21 -11.34 22.01
CA VAL A 285 13.29 -10.34 21.47
C VAL A 285 13.31 -10.43 19.94
N TYR A 286 12.13 -10.50 19.31
CA TYR A 286 12.02 -10.42 17.86
C TYR A 286 11.94 -8.97 17.42
N LEU A 287 12.84 -8.59 16.54
CA LEU A 287 12.95 -7.23 16.01
C LEU A 287 12.78 -7.23 14.50
N SER A 288 11.94 -6.31 14.01
CA SER A 288 11.86 -5.97 12.60
C SER A 288 13.08 -5.14 12.18
N ALA A 289 13.16 -4.81 10.90
CA ALA A 289 14.22 -3.93 10.39
C ALA A 289 13.93 -2.42 10.64
N ILE A 290 12.83 -2.13 11.29
CA ILE A 290 12.37 -0.76 11.56
C ILE A 290 12.87 -0.32 12.92
#